data_ae581069d2fde54fba32a0516dbe0de3
#
_entry.id   ae581069d2fde54fba32a0516dbe0de3
#
_cell.length_a   1.000
_cell.length_b   1.000
_cell.length_c   1.000
_cell.angle_alpha   90.00
_cell.angle_beta   90.00
_cell.angle_gamma   90.00
#
_symmetry.space_group_name_H-M   'P 1'
#
loop_
_entity.id
_entity.type
_entity.pdbx_description
1 polymer ?
#
loop_
_entity_poly.entity_id
_entity_poly.type
_entity_poly.pdbx_seq_one_letter_code
_entity_poly.pdbx_strand_id
1 'polypeptide(L)'
;MPAARTKNMLTAIVLIFATPSLALKHNSDMKASSARDIVFAHALETAAAHEALPTAERCTAITQECLHAQGKTRGGGRAAFESFLQERAQRVIAAAQLPADIRAMARQRAGISRWMVLAVMAAAFALGFAGHAITDPHRVDLLSASLIGIVLWNLLVYALLLLTWLRSLLRRRKMVIAPLQPEQGQGAGAAPGGWLQKLQARKWSVSRGTGLRRMALNFERNWWQVNQRPRHAQWLVCLHLGAAMLALGALASLWLTGLTRAYQVGWESTFLSPSAVQTCLNLLFAPVQHLLGLAPWSLAQIQALQGWSAGDAADAGPRWVQLYSWLLGLMVVAPRLLLALWQGVRGWWLSQHLALPLQQPYFQRLQRDWAGRATALLVQPYSLDITPEREAALRNHVAQSYGAGAQLALLPVLAYGSPLPDASAIDAQQVLLLNLAATPEAEIHGVLLAQVLNRWGAQTDVWLWAADFRARNSGAPARVQEREQLWREFVRSAGLNATLVPGAGV
;
A
#
# COMPACT_ATOMS: atom_id res chain seq x y z
N MET A 1 12.98 12.62 -26.45
CA MET A 1 12.71 11.85 -25.22
C MET A 1 11.80 12.53 -24.17
N PRO A 2 10.86 13.41 -24.50
CA PRO A 2 9.88 13.95 -23.51
C PRO A 2 8.60 13.11 -23.38
N ALA A 3 8.19 12.32 -24.38
CA ALA A 3 6.93 11.59 -24.37
C ALA A 3 6.84 10.42 -23.36
N ALA A 4 7.97 9.85 -22.94
CA ALA A 4 8.00 8.78 -21.94
C ALA A 4 7.80 9.29 -20.49
N ARG A 5 8.19 10.53 -20.19
CA ARG A 5 7.99 11.14 -18.86
C ARG A 5 6.54 11.54 -18.60
N THR A 6 5.83 12.01 -19.63
CA THR A 6 4.40 12.36 -19.51
C THR A 6 3.50 11.13 -19.37
N LYS A 7 3.84 10.02 -20.04
CA LYS A 7 3.12 8.75 -19.88
C LYS A 7 3.23 8.19 -18.46
N ASN A 8 4.41 8.27 -17.85
CA ASN A 8 4.63 7.83 -16.47
C ASN A 8 3.95 8.73 -15.43
N MET A 9 3.83 10.02 -15.69
CA MET A 9 3.16 10.97 -14.80
C MET A 9 1.63 10.80 -14.84
N LEU A 10 1.04 10.62 -16.03
CA LEU A 10 -0.38 10.28 -16.18
C LEU A 10 -0.73 8.91 -15.59
N THR A 11 0.14 7.92 -15.77
CA THR A 11 -0.02 6.57 -15.16
C THR A 11 0.10 6.64 -13.64
N ALA A 12 1.00 7.46 -13.09
CA ALA A 12 1.11 7.70 -11.66
C ALA A 12 -0.13 8.40 -11.08
N ILE A 13 -0.67 9.40 -11.77
CA ILE A 13 -1.90 10.10 -11.38
C ILE A 13 -3.10 9.14 -11.44
N VAL A 14 -3.21 8.33 -12.49
CA VAL A 14 -4.29 7.33 -12.63
C VAL A 14 -4.16 6.24 -11.56
N LEU A 15 -2.96 5.79 -11.21
CA LEU A 15 -2.71 4.82 -10.12
C LEU A 15 -3.02 5.39 -8.73
N ILE A 16 -2.82 6.69 -8.50
CA ILE A 16 -3.17 7.36 -7.24
C ILE A 16 -4.70 7.36 -7.03
N PHE A 17 -5.48 7.46 -8.12
CA PHE A 17 -6.93 7.54 -8.07
C PHE A 17 -7.65 6.18 -8.27
N ALA A 18 -6.95 5.15 -8.73
CA ALA A 18 -7.54 3.91 -9.20
C ALA A 18 -7.49 2.78 -8.16
N THR A 19 -8.09 2.93 -6.98
CA THR A 19 -8.47 1.75 -6.21
C THR A 19 -9.75 1.93 -5.43
N PRO A 20 -10.87 1.50 -5.96
CA PRO A 20 -11.97 1.04 -5.13
C PRO A 20 -11.99 -0.48 -5.09
N SER A 21 -11.10 -1.11 -4.36
CA SER A 21 -11.37 -2.48 -3.93
C SER A 21 -12.28 -2.44 -2.71
N LEU A 22 -13.57 -2.33 -2.93
CA LEU A 22 -14.62 -2.75 -2.01
C LEU A 22 -14.77 -4.28 -2.07
N ALA A 23 -13.71 -5.03 -1.90
CA ALA A 23 -13.79 -6.42 -1.50
C ALA A 23 -14.13 -6.44 0.01
N LEU A 24 -15.37 -6.11 0.33
CA LEU A 24 -16.02 -6.29 1.62
C LEU A 24 -16.27 -7.78 1.86
N LYS A 25 -15.24 -8.57 2.07
CA LYS A 25 -15.27 -9.88 2.74
C LYS A 25 -13.95 -10.12 3.44
N HIS A 26 -13.56 -9.20 4.32
CA HIS A 26 -12.55 -9.49 5.33
C HIS A 26 -13.20 -9.21 6.68
N ASN A 27 -13.69 -10.26 7.30
CA ASN A 27 -14.18 -10.28 8.68
C ASN A 27 -12.98 -10.21 9.65
N SER A 28 -12.16 -9.18 9.61
CA SER A 28 -11.21 -8.91 10.69
C SER A 28 -11.54 -7.56 11.29
N ASP A 29 -11.85 -7.56 12.58
CA ASP A 29 -12.17 -6.36 13.36
C ASP A 29 -10.92 -5.85 14.11
N MET A 30 -9.73 -6.04 13.51
CA MET A 30 -8.48 -5.69 14.15
C MET A 30 -8.13 -4.22 13.96
N LYS A 31 -8.03 -3.49 15.07
CA LYS A 31 -7.61 -2.09 15.10
C LYS A 31 -6.15 -1.92 14.67
N ALA A 32 -5.83 -0.78 14.07
CA ALA A 32 -4.48 -0.46 13.61
C ALA A 32 -3.42 -0.53 14.72
N SER A 33 -3.76 -0.21 15.97
CA SER A 33 -2.86 -0.37 17.12
C SER A 33 -2.48 -1.83 17.35
N SER A 34 -3.49 -2.72 17.42
CA SER A 34 -3.28 -4.15 17.66
C SER A 34 -2.53 -4.83 16.51
N ALA A 35 -2.92 -4.53 15.26
CA ALA A 35 -2.21 -5.04 14.09
C ALA A 35 -0.75 -4.59 14.06
N ARG A 36 -0.47 -3.37 14.52
CA ARG A 36 0.89 -2.82 14.59
C ARG A 36 1.73 -3.53 15.63
N ASP A 37 1.19 -3.78 16.83
CA ASP A 37 1.89 -4.51 17.88
C ASP A 37 2.26 -5.92 17.40
N ILE A 38 1.35 -6.59 16.68
CA ILE A 38 1.58 -7.92 16.12
C ILE A 38 2.68 -7.90 15.04
N VAL A 39 2.66 -6.93 14.12
CA VAL A 39 3.71 -6.78 13.10
C VAL A 39 5.04 -6.40 13.74
N PHE A 40 5.02 -5.63 14.81
CA PHE A 40 6.24 -5.27 15.54
C PHE A 40 6.84 -6.48 16.29
N ALA A 41 6.01 -7.27 16.97
CA ALA A 41 6.44 -8.51 17.59
C ALA A 41 7.03 -9.49 16.55
N HIS A 42 6.39 -9.64 15.39
CA HIS A 42 6.93 -10.42 14.27
C HIS A 42 8.33 -9.94 13.84
N ALA A 43 8.53 -8.62 13.74
CA ALA A 43 9.84 -8.06 13.38
C ALA A 43 10.91 -8.28 14.45
N LEU A 44 10.53 -8.29 15.75
CA LEU A 44 11.43 -8.62 16.87
C LEU A 44 11.89 -10.07 16.81
N GLU A 45 10.98 -10.99 16.56
CA GLU A 45 11.26 -12.44 16.55
C GLU A 45 12.03 -12.90 15.30
N THR A 46 11.85 -12.19 14.17
CA THR A 46 12.54 -12.53 12.91
C THR A 46 13.86 -11.78 12.72
N ALA A 47 14.23 -10.92 13.66
CA ALA A 47 15.51 -10.22 13.63
C ALA A 47 16.68 -11.16 13.97
N ALA A 48 17.88 -10.78 13.52
CA ALA A 48 19.10 -11.45 13.95
C ALA A 48 19.30 -11.30 15.47
N ALA A 49 19.89 -12.29 16.11
CA ALA A 49 20.13 -12.30 17.56
C ALA A 49 20.83 -11.01 18.02
N HIS A 50 20.28 -10.39 19.06
CA HIS A 50 20.80 -9.18 19.69
C HIS A 50 20.39 -9.17 21.16
N GLU A 51 21.23 -8.68 22.04
CA GLU A 51 20.99 -8.67 23.50
C GLU A 51 19.67 -7.99 23.91
N ALA A 52 19.25 -6.97 23.17
CA ALA A 52 18.00 -6.24 23.43
C ALA A 52 16.74 -6.98 22.95
N LEU A 53 16.88 -8.09 22.22
CA LEU A 53 15.76 -8.85 21.66
C LEU A 53 15.48 -10.10 22.52
N PRO A 54 14.20 -10.51 22.62
CA PRO A 54 13.85 -11.74 23.33
C PRO A 54 14.43 -12.97 22.59
N THR A 55 14.96 -13.90 23.34
CA THR A 55 15.45 -15.18 22.79
C THR A 55 14.27 -16.02 22.25
N ALA A 56 14.57 -16.93 21.33
CA ALA A 56 13.56 -17.85 20.78
C ALA A 56 12.86 -18.67 21.87
N GLU A 57 13.63 -19.11 22.89
CA GLU A 57 13.11 -19.83 24.06
C GLU A 57 12.12 -18.96 24.84
N ARG A 58 12.45 -17.70 25.09
CA ARG A 58 11.55 -16.78 25.80
C ARG A 58 10.27 -16.52 25.00
N CYS A 59 10.36 -16.36 23.68
CA CYS A 59 9.18 -16.21 22.80
C CYS A 59 8.29 -17.47 22.83
N THR A 60 8.90 -18.65 22.88
CA THR A 60 8.17 -19.92 23.02
C THR A 60 7.48 -20.01 24.40
N ALA A 61 8.17 -19.67 25.48
CA ALA A 61 7.60 -19.63 26.82
C ALA A 61 6.39 -18.67 26.88
N ILE A 62 6.53 -17.45 26.36
CA ILE A 62 5.43 -16.48 26.26
C ILE A 62 4.24 -17.05 25.46
N THR A 63 4.51 -17.77 24.37
CA THR A 63 3.45 -18.42 23.58
C THR A 63 2.68 -19.42 24.43
N GLN A 64 3.39 -20.28 25.17
CA GLN A 64 2.76 -21.27 26.05
C GLN A 64 1.98 -20.60 27.20
N GLU A 65 2.56 -19.58 27.84
CA GLU A 65 1.87 -18.79 28.87
C GLU A 65 0.53 -18.22 28.33
N CYS A 66 0.53 -17.64 27.12
CA CYS A 66 -0.68 -17.11 26.49
C CYS A 66 -1.69 -18.21 26.16
N LEU A 67 -1.24 -19.37 25.66
CA LEU A 67 -2.10 -20.51 25.36
C LEU A 67 -2.75 -21.08 26.63
N HIS A 68 -2.02 -21.15 27.73
CA HIS A 68 -2.55 -21.56 29.02
C HIS A 68 -3.56 -20.56 29.57
N ALA A 69 -3.28 -19.25 29.47
CA ALA A 69 -4.18 -18.19 29.94
C ALA A 69 -5.53 -18.18 29.18
N GLN A 70 -5.52 -18.53 27.91
CA GLN A 70 -6.72 -18.55 27.06
C GLN A 70 -7.62 -19.79 27.31
N GLY A 71 -7.15 -20.83 27.96
CA GLY A 71 -7.94 -21.97 28.45
C GLY A 71 -9.01 -22.46 27.46
N LYS A 72 -10.30 -22.31 27.81
CA LYS A 72 -11.45 -22.79 27.04
C LYS A 72 -11.63 -22.08 25.67
N THR A 73 -11.03 -20.93 25.44
CA THR A 73 -11.12 -20.19 24.17
C THR A 73 -10.09 -20.67 23.14
N ARG A 74 -9.17 -21.55 23.55
CA ARG A 74 -8.17 -22.15 22.67
C ARG A 74 -8.83 -22.96 21.55
N GLY A 75 -8.37 -22.77 20.32
CA GLY A 75 -8.97 -23.39 19.14
C GLY A 75 -10.26 -22.72 18.68
N GLY A 76 -10.69 -21.64 19.34
CA GLY A 76 -11.84 -20.83 18.94
C GLY A 76 -11.67 -20.15 17.58
N GLY A 77 -12.74 -19.49 17.11
CA GLY A 77 -12.79 -18.83 15.82
C GLY A 77 -11.75 -17.69 15.67
N ARG A 78 -11.76 -17.06 14.51
CA ARG A 78 -10.78 -16.03 14.09
C ARG A 78 -10.62 -14.90 15.09
N ALA A 79 -11.70 -14.38 15.69
CA ALA A 79 -11.64 -13.29 16.66
C ALA A 79 -10.85 -13.68 17.93
N ALA A 80 -11.03 -14.93 18.40
CA ALA A 80 -10.28 -15.46 19.54
C ALA A 80 -8.79 -15.61 19.21
N PHE A 81 -8.46 -16.04 18.00
CA PHE A 81 -7.06 -16.11 17.53
C PHE A 81 -6.44 -14.71 17.40
N GLU A 82 -7.16 -13.72 16.89
CA GLU A 82 -6.69 -12.34 16.79
C GLU A 82 -6.43 -11.73 18.19
N SER A 83 -7.29 -12.04 19.19
CA SER A 83 -7.08 -11.66 20.59
C SER A 83 -5.83 -12.31 21.20
N PHE A 84 -5.61 -13.61 20.93
CA PHE A 84 -4.39 -14.30 21.32
C PHE A 84 -3.14 -13.66 20.72
N LEU A 85 -3.16 -13.35 19.41
CA LEU A 85 -2.04 -12.69 18.73
C LEU A 85 -1.72 -11.33 19.36
N GLN A 86 -2.76 -10.55 19.73
CA GLN A 86 -2.58 -9.26 20.36
C GLN A 86 -1.95 -9.39 21.75
N GLU A 87 -2.47 -10.26 22.60
CA GLU A 87 -1.96 -10.48 23.96
C GLU A 87 -0.50 -10.96 23.91
N ARG A 88 -0.23 -11.94 23.03
CA ARG A 88 1.12 -12.47 22.82
C ARG A 88 2.09 -11.38 22.35
N ALA A 89 1.67 -10.56 21.38
CA ALA A 89 2.49 -9.47 20.87
C ALA A 89 2.87 -8.47 21.97
N GLN A 90 1.92 -8.10 22.82
CA GLN A 90 2.18 -7.19 23.93
C GLN A 90 3.20 -7.78 24.93
N ARG A 91 3.10 -9.07 25.24
CA ARG A 91 4.06 -9.76 26.14
C ARG A 91 5.44 -9.86 25.51
N VAL A 92 5.55 -10.17 24.21
CA VAL A 92 6.83 -10.20 23.49
C VAL A 92 7.49 -8.81 23.48
N ILE A 93 6.71 -7.75 23.21
CA ILE A 93 7.20 -6.37 23.24
C ILE A 93 7.66 -5.96 24.65
N ALA A 94 6.93 -6.38 25.69
CA ALA A 94 7.28 -6.10 27.08
C ALA A 94 8.55 -6.84 27.53
N ALA A 95 8.80 -8.04 27.00
CA ALA A 95 10.00 -8.83 27.29
C ALA A 95 11.28 -8.28 26.61
N ALA A 96 11.12 -7.45 25.56
CA ALA A 96 12.25 -6.87 24.84
C ALA A 96 12.81 -5.63 25.58
N GLN A 97 14.14 -5.57 25.75
CA GLN A 97 14.85 -4.44 26.37
C GLN A 97 15.21 -3.39 25.32
N LEU A 98 14.20 -2.86 24.65
CA LEU A 98 14.38 -1.94 23.52
C LEU A 98 14.80 -0.53 23.97
N PRO A 99 15.68 0.15 23.21
CA PRO A 99 15.96 1.56 23.37
C PRO A 99 14.69 2.43 23.27
N ALA A 100 14.70 3.58 23.96
CA ALA A 100 13.51 4.44 24.09
C ALA A 100 12.94 4.91 22.75
N ASP A 101 13.80 5.18 21.77
CA ASP A 101 13.42 5.61 20.42
C ASP A 101 12.80 4.50 19.57
N ILE A 102 13.28 3.25 19.66
CA ILE A 102 12.65 2.09 19.00
C ILE A 102 11.29 1.82 19.65
N ARG A 103 11.21 1.95 20.96
CA ARG A 103 9.96 1.84 21.70
C ARG A 103 8.96 2.95 21.32
N ALA A 104 9.46 4.18 21.12
CA ALA A 104 8.67 5.30 20.60
C ALA A 104 8.18 5.04 19.16
N MET A 105 9.03 4.43 18.31
CA MET A 105 8.66 4.02 16.96
C MET A 105 7.46 3.06 16.98
N ALA A 106 7.46 2.06 17.87
CA ALA A 106 6.34 1.15 18.02
C ALA A 106 5.03 1.85 18.44
N ARG A 107 5.11 2.97 19.13
CA ARG A 107 3.95 3.75 19.61
C ARG A 107 3.51 4.87 18.65
N GLN A 108 4.33 5.25 17.66
CA GLN A 108 3.97 6.34 16.74
C GLN A 108 2.68 6.02 15.98
N ARG A 109 1.78 6.99 15.91
CA ARG A 109 0.53 6.85 15.15
C ARG A 109 0.84 6.57 13.67
N ALA A 110 0.23 5.53 13.15
CA ALA A 110 0.34 5.14 11.76
C ALA A 110 -0.50 6.07 10.90
N GLY A 111 0.07 7.19 10.47
CA GLY A 111 -0.67 8.11 9.63
C GLY A 111 0.17 9.27 9.12
N ILE A 112 -0.41 10.04 8.22
CA ILE A 112 0.16 11.31 7.77
C ILE A 112 0.10 12.29 8.95
N SER A 113 1.22 12.96 9.22
CA SER A 113 1.27 13.98 10.27
C SER A 113 0.27 15.11 9.97
N ARG A 114 -0.52 15.50 10.99
CA ARG A 114 -1.42 16.65 10.87
C ARG A 114 -0.70 17.93 10.44
N TRP A 115 0.54 18.12 10.87
CA TRP A 115 1.36 19.25 10.46
C TRP A 115 1.71 19.23 8.98
N MET A 116 1.93 18.06 8.41
CA MET A 116 2.16 17.90 6.97
C MET A 116 0.89 18.22 6.18
N VAL A 117 -0.29 17.80 6.64
CA VAL A 117 -1.57 18.16 6.01
C VAL A 117 -1.77 19.67 6.05
N LEU A 118 -1.54 20.30 7.21
CA LEU A 118 -1.64 21.77 7.36
C LEU A 118 -0.63 22.50 6.46
N ALA A 119 0.60 22.01 6.37
CA ALA A 119 1.61 22.60 5.48
C ALA A 119 1.22 22.52 4.01
N VAL A 120 0.67 21.37 3.56
CA VAL A 120 0.16 21.22 2.19
C VAL A 120 -1.02 22.14 1.93
N MET A 121 -1.94 22.26 2.88
CA MET A 121 -3.09 23.17 2.78
C MET A 121 -2.64 24.62 2.69
N ALA A 122 -1.72 25.07 3.55
CA ALA A 122 -1.17 26.42 3.55
C ALA A 122 -0.42 26.74 2.23
N ALA A 123 0.41 25.81 1.78
CA ALA A 123 1.14 25.96 0.52
C ALA A 123 0.19 26.01 -0.68
N ALA A 124 -0.83 25.16 -0.72
CA ALA A 124 -1.84 25.18 -1.79
C ALA A 124 -2.65 26.47 -1.80
N PHE A 125 -3.05 26.98 -0.61
CA PHE A 125 -3.72 28.26 -0.49
C PHE A 125 -2.83 29.41 -0.98
N ALA A 126 -1.58 29.47 -0.55
CA ALA A 126 -0.61 30.48 -0.97
C ALA A 126 -0.38 30.45 -2.49
N LEU A 127 -0.27 29.26 -3.08
CA LEU A 127 -0.14 29.08 -4.53
C LEU A 127 -1.38 29.55 -5.28
N GLY A 128 -2.58 29.23 -4.78
CA GLY A 128 -3.83 29.72 -5.36
C GLY A 128 -3.96 31.24 -5.29
N PHE A 129 -3.60 31.80 -4.17
CA PHE A 129 -3.60 33.24 -3.94
C PHE A 129 -2.61 33.97 -4.86
N ALA A 130 -1.37 33.48 -4.93
CA ALA A 130 -0.33 34.06 -5.77
C ALA A 130 -0.60 33.90 -7.28
N GLY A 131 -1.19 32.74 -7.67
CA GLY A 131 -1.51 32.48 -9.06
C GLY A 131 -2.51 33.46 -9.68
N HIS A 132 -3.41 34.03 -8.88
CA HIS A 132 -4.30 35.09 -9.34
C HIS A 132 -3.60 36.46 -9.44
N ALA A 133 -2.63 36.72 -8.58
CA ALA A 133 -1.89 37.98 -8.57
C ALA A 133 -0.93 38.16 -9.77
N ILE A 134 -0.62 37.09 -10.50
CA ILE A 134 0.28 37.10 -11.68
C ILE A 134 -0.47 37.60 -12.94
N THR A 135 -1.81 37.47 -13.01
CA THR A 135 -2.64 38.00 -14.08
C THR A 135 -2.88 39.49 -13.88
N ASP A 136 -3.15 40.23 -14.97
CA ASP A 136 -3.39 41.66 -14.93
C ASP A 136 -4.40 42.03 -13.80
N PRO A 137 -4.03 42.84 -12.82
CA PRO A 137 -4.87 43.09 -11.66
C PRO A 137 -6.10 43.97 -11.95
N HIS A 138 -6.18 44.54 -13.12
CA HIS A 138 -7.30 45.43 -13.52
C HIS A 138 -8.24 44.80 -14.55
N ARG A 139 -7.72 43.94 -15.42
CA ARG A 139 -8.48 43.33 -16.51
C ARG A 139 -8.76 41.87 -16.27
N VAL A 140 -10.01 41.50 -16.21
CA VAL A 140 -10.45 40.12 -16.12
C VAL A 140 -10.98 39.68 -17.47
N ASP A 141 -10.20 38.88 -18.18
CA ASP A 141 -10.65 38.26 -19.43
C ASP A 141 -11.60 37.09 -19.11
N LEU A 142 -12.83 37.18 -19.63
CA LEU A 142 -13.87 36.15 -19.51
C LEU A 142 -13.45 34.83 -20.10
N LEU A 143 -12.54 34.82 -21.05
CA LEU A 143 -11.98 33.62 -21.71
C LEU A 143 -10.64 33.19 -21.12
N SER A 144 -10.23 33.79 -20.00
CA SER A 144 -8.95 33.49 -19.37
C SER A 144 -8.78 31.99 -19.14
N ALA A 145 -7.74 31.43 -19.77
CA ALA A 145 -7.39 30.02 -19.67
C ALA A 145 -7.09 29.60 -18.22
N SER A 146 -6.58 30.51 -17.40
CA SER A 146 -6.29 30.23 -15.99
C SER A 146 -7.54 30.01 -15.16
N LEU A 147 -8.59 30.78 -15.42
CA LEU A 147 -9.85 30.71 -14.66
C LEU A 147 -10.73 29.53 -15.13
N ILE A 148 -10.90 29.39 -16.44
CA ILE A 148 -11.65 28.26 -17.02
C ILE A 148 -10.89 26.97 -16.80
N GLY A 149 -9.55 26.99 -16.88
CA GLY A 149 -8.67 25.83 -16.70
C GLY A 149 -8.81 25.15 -15.35
N ILE A 150 -9.01 25.91 -14.26
CA ILE A 150 -9.26 25.33 -12.92
C ILE A 150 -10.54 24.48 -12.94
N VAL A 151 -11.63 24.98 -13.55
CA VAL A 151 -12.89 24.24 -13.61
C VAL A 151 -12.75 23.01 -14.50
N LEU A 152 -12.24 23.18 -15.72
CA LEU A 152 -12.06 22.08 -16.68
C LEU A 152 -11.13 20.98 -16.13
N TRP A 153 -10.03 21.37 -15.48
CA TRP A 153 -9.13 20.41 -14.83
C TRP A 153 -9.86 19.58 -13.76
N ASN A 154 -10.69 20.22 -12.93
CA ASN A 154 -11.44 19.50 -11.92
C ASN A 154 -12.50 18.58 -12.53
N LEU A 155 -13.21 19.02 -13.57
CA LEU A 155 -14.16 18.17 -14.31
C LEU A 155 -13.46 16.96 -14.95
N LEU A 156 -12.27 17.15 -15.53
CA LEU A 156 -11.45 16.05 -16.06
C LEU A 156 -11.09 15.05 -14.95
N VAL A 157 -10.65 15.54 -13.79
CA VAL A 157 -10.34 14.68 -12.65
C VAL A 157 -11.58 13.89 -12.20
N TYR A 158 -12.76 14.52 -12.13
CA TYR A 158 -14.00 13.82 -11.77
C TYR A 158 -14.41 12.78 -12.81
N ALA A 159 -14.26 13.08 -14.10
CA ALA A 159 -14.49 12.13 -15.18
C ALA A 159 -13.55 10.91 -15.07
N LEU A 160 -12.26 11.14 -14.78
CA LEU A 160 -11.30 10.06 -14.55
C LEU A 160 -11.65 9.23 -13.30
N LEU A 161 -12.07 9.86 -12.20
CA LEU A 161 -12.53 9.16 -11.01
C LEU A 161 -13.76 8.29 -11.31
N LEU A 162 -14.74 8.84 -12.02
CA LEU A 162 -15.94 8.10 -12.43
C LEU A 162 -15.58 6.92 -13.35
N LEU A 163 -14.71 7.14 -14.32
CA LEU A 163 -14.26 6.09 -15.25
C LEU A 163 -13.54 4.96 -14.53
N THR A 164 -12.65 5.29 -13.59
CA THR A 164 -11.95 4.28 -12.78
C THR A 164 -12.91 3.51 -11.89
N TRP A 165 -13.90 4.18 -11.31
CA TRP A 165 -14.95 3.54 -10.53
C TRP A 165 -15.81 2.61 -11.39
N LEU A 166 -16.24 3.05 -12.56
CA LEU A 166 -17.02 2.24 -13.52
C LEU A 166 -16.23 1.01 -13.99
N ARG A 167 -14.95 1.20 -14.35
CA ARG A 167 -14.04 0.08 -14.69
C ARG A 167 -13.91 -0.92 -13.55
N SER A 168 -13.87 -0.46 -12.31
CA SER A 168 -13.81 -1.33 -11.14
C SER A 168 -15.07 -2.18 -10.97
N LEU A 169 -16.25 -1.62 -11.26
CA LEU A 169 -17.52 -2.35 -11.23
C LEU A 169 -17.58 -3.42 -12.35
N LEU A 170 -17.13 -3.07 -13.55
CA LEU A 170 -17.10 -3.99 -14.68
C LEU A 170 -16.10 -5.14 -14.46
N ARG A 171 -14.92 -4.85 -13.89
CA ARG A 171 -13.93 -5.87 -13.56
C ARG A 171 -14.42 -6.85 -12.49
N ARG A 172 -15.26 -6.44 -11.55
CA ARG A 172 -15.85 -7.32 -10.52
C ARG A 172 -16.69 -8.44 -11.10
N ARG A 173 -17.34 -8.22 -12.23
CA ARG A 173 -18.13 -9.28 -12.92
C ARG A 173 -17.25 -10.36 -13.57
N LYS A 174 -15.98 -10.07 -13.89
CA LYS A 174 -15.03 -11.01 -14.52
C LYS A 174 -14.04 -11.67 -13.55
N MET A 175 -14.00 -11.26 -12.28
CA MET A 175 -12.99 -11.71 -11.30
C MET A 175 -13.57 -12.75 -10.32
N VAL A 176 -14.16 -13.82 -10.84
CA VAL A 176 -14.57 -14.96 -10.00
C VAL A 176 -13.48 -16.03 -9.88
N ILE A 177 -12.43 -15.99 -10.69
CA ILE A 177 -11.37 -17.02 -10.63
C ILE A 177 -10.02 -16.36 -10.94
N ALA A 178 -9.35 -15.86 -9.93
CA ALA A 178 -7.89 -15.78 -9.85
C ALA A 178 -7.48 -15.80 -8.39
N PRO A 179 -6.71 -16.79 -7.92
CA PRO A 179 -6.14 -16.75 -6.58
C PRO A 179 -5.19 -15.56 -6.50
N LEU A 180 -5.37 -14.75 -5.46
CA LEU A 180 -4.43 -13.66 -5.12
C LEU A 180 -3.07 -14.30 -4.82
N GLN A 181 -2.18 -14.26 -5.80
CA GLN A 181 -0.77 -14.50 -5.56
C GLN A 181 -0.25 -13.42 -4.63
N PRO A 182 0.43 -13.75 -3.54
CA PRO A 182 1.22 -12.79 -2.81
C PRO A 182 2.41 -12.43 -3.71
N GLU A 183 2.38 -11.27 -4.35
CA GLU A 183 3.58 -10.69 -4.93
C GLU A 183 4.58 -10.41 -3.82
N GLN A 184 5.42 -11.40 -3.54
CA GLN A 184 6.64 -11.18 -2.80
C GLN A 184 7.68 -10.61 -3.77
N GLY A 185 7.91 -9.34 -3.62
CA GLY A 185 9.20 -8.72 -3.79
C GLY A 185 9.75 -8.52 -5.18
N GLN A 186 10.33 -7.38 -5.31
CA GLN A 186 11.23 -6.91 -6.35
C GLN A 186 10.56 -6.51 -7.68
N GLY A 187 9.75 -5.56 -7.55
CA GLY A 187 9.43 -4.58 -8.54
C GLY A 187 8.99 -3.37 -7.77
N ALA A 188 9.92 -2.60 -7.26
CA ALA A 188 9.64 -1.25 -6.80
C ALA A 188 9.25 -0.42 -8.02
N GLY A 189 8.13 -0.78 -8.61
CA GLY A 189 7.30 0.15 -9.33
C GLY A 189 6.99 1.23 -8.31
N ALA A 190 7.52 2.42 -8.54
CA ALA A 190 7.48 3.57 -7.68
C ALA A 190 6.06 3.79 -7.12
N ALA A 191 5.75 3.15 -5.98
CA ALA A 191 4.66 3.61 -5.16
C ALA A 191 4.96 5.08 -4.85
N PRO A 192 3.94 5.99 -4.95
CA PRO A 192 4.15 7.43 -4.73
C PRO A 192 4.50 7.75 -3.27
N GLY A 193 5.43 7.07 -2.69
CA GLY A 193 5.92 7.17 -1.32
C GLY A 193 7.31 6.59 -1.14
N GLY A 194 7.91 5.99 -2.16
CA GLY A 194 9.24 5.38 -2.06
C GLY A 194 10.35 6.35 -1.66
N TRP A 195 10.23 7.63 -2.03
CA TRP A 195 11.15 8.68 -1.60
C TRP A 195 10.94 9.10 -0.14
N LEU A 196 9.69 9.15 0.34
CA LEU A 196 9.36 9.40 1.75
C LEU A 196 9.84 8.24 2.63
N GLN A 197 9.70 7.00 2.16
CA GLN A 197 10.23 5.82 2.83
C GLN A 197 11.76 5.89 2.93
N LYS A 198 12.45 6.35 1.87
CA LYS A 198 13.90 6.59 1.87
C LYS A 198 14.30 7.71 2.84
N LEU A 199 13.51 8.79 2.93
CA LEU A 199 13.75 9.89 3.88
C LEU A 199 13.53 9.46 5.34
N GLN A 200 12.51 8.66 5.62
CA GLN A 200 12.27 8.09 6.95
C GLN A 200 13.37 7.09 7.33
N ALA A 201 13.76 6.21 6.41
CA ALA A 201 14.88 5.29 6.62
C ALA A 201 16.20 6.04 6.91
N ARG A 202 16.41 7.21 6.32
CA ARG A 202 17.59 8.06 6.55
C ARG A 202 17.65 8.66 7.97
N LYS A 203 16.50 8.95 8.59
CA LYS A 203 16.42 9.39 9.99
C LYS A 203 16.95 8.35 10.98
N TRP A 204 16.90 7.07 10.62
CA TRP A 204 17.32 5.94 11.44
C TRP A 204 18.76 5.47 11.17
N SER A 205 19.48 6.16 10.28
CA SER A 205 20.82 5.73 9.83
C SER A 205 21.96 6.03 10.81
N VAL A 206 21.71 6.73 11.90
CA VAL A 206 22.78 7.47 12.61
C VAL A 206 23.23 6.79 13.89
N SER A 207 23.11 5.63 14.26
CA SER A 207 23.95 5.14 15.39
C SER A 207 23.62 3.81 16.06
N ARG A 208 23.19 2.77 15.32
CA ARG A 208 22.88 1.51 16.06
C ARG A 208 23.31 0.26 15.33
N GLY A 209 23.67 -0.75 16.12
CA GLY A 209 24.15 -2.02 15.64
C GLY A 209 23.29 -2.60 14.51
N THR A 210 23.91 -3.33 13.61
CA THR A 210 23.31 -3.81 12.35
C THR A 210 22.01 -4.63 12.55
N GLY A 211 21.85 -5.30 13.69
CA GLY A 211 20.66 -6.11 14.02
C GLY A 211 19.39 -5.29 14.26
N LEU A 212 19.44 -4.30 15.16
CA LEU A 212 18.28 -3.44 15.47
C LEU A 212 17.85 -2.57 14.28
N ARG A 213 18.82 -2.15 13.46
CA ARG A 213 18.51 -1.42 12.21
C ARG A 213 17.76 -2.30 11.22
N ARG A 214 18.18 -3.55 11.02
CA ARG A 214 17.48 -4.51 10.14
C ARG A 214 16.07 -4.79 10.64
N MET A 215 15.91 -4.99 11.93
CA MET A 215 14.61 -5.17 12.58
C MET A 215 13.68 -3.98 12.31
N ALA A 216 14.15 -2.74 12.53
CA ALA A 216 13.37 -1.54 12.29
C ALA A 216 12.94 -1.39 10.82
N LEU A 217 13.85 -1.69 9.87
CA LEU A 217 13.54 -1.66 8.44
C LEU A 217 12.54 -2.75 8.03
N ASN A 218 12.65 -3.97 8.58
CA ASN A 218 11.70 -5.04 8.34
C ASN A 218 10.32 -4.70 8.90
N PHE A 219 10.28 -4.14 10.11
CA PHE A 219 9.03 -3.65 10.68
C PHE A 219 8.37 -2.60 9.79
N GLU A 220 9.10 -1.55 9.40
CA GLU A 220 8.56 -0.48 8.55
C GLU A 220 8.05 -1.03 7.21
N ARG A 221 8.76 -1.98 6.59
CA ARG A 221 8.34 -2.61 5.33
C ARG A 221 7.04 -3.40 5.52
N ASN A 222 6.98 -4.27 6.53
CA ASN A 222 5.81 -5.10 6.80
C ASN A 222 4.61 -4.24 7.21
N TRP A 223 4.86 -3.23 8.05
CA TRP A 223 3.83 -2.29 8.47
C TRP A 223 3.30 -1.45 7.31
N TRP A 224 4.17 -1.04 6.39
CA TRP A 224 3.74 -0.36 5.18
C TRP A 224 2.79 -1.22 4.35
N GLN A 225 3.08 -2.50 4.16
CA GLN A 225 2.23 -3.43 3.41
C GLN A 225 0.85 -3.60 4.06
N VAL A 226 0.81 -3.79 5.38
CA VAL A 226 -0.45 -3.96 6.13
C VAL A 226 -1.29 -2.68 6.14
N ASN A 227 -0.66 -1.53 6.30
CA ASN A 227 -1.31 -0.23 6.47
C ASN A 227 -1.46 0.58 5.16
N GLN A 228 -1.16 0.00 4.00
CA GLN A 228 -1.17 0.75 2.73
C GLN A 228 -2.55 1.32 2.37
N ARG A 229 -3.65 0.57 2.61
CA ARG A 229 -5.01 1.00 2.27
C ARG A 229 -5.48 2.22 3.08
N PRO A 230 -5.43 2.25 4.42
CA PRO A 230 -5.77 3.46 5.16
C PRO A 230 -4.84 4.62 4.87
N ARG A 231 -3.54 4.40 4.67
CA ARG A 231 -2.60 5.45 4.27
C ARG A 231 -2.93 6.07 2.92
N HIS A 232 -3.30 5.25 1.95
CA HIS A 232 -3.75 5.74 0.64
C HIS A 232 -4.98 6.66 0.78
N ALA A 233 -5.97 6.26 1.59
CA ALA A 233 -7.13 7.10 1.87
C ALA A 233 -6.73 8.45 2.51
N GLN A 234 -5.78 8.46 3.45
CA GLN A 234 -5.26 9.69 4.08
C GLN A 234 -4.55 10.61 3.07
N TRP A 235 -3.78 10.04 2.13
CA TRP A 235 -3.17 10.82 1.05
C TRP A 235 -4.21 11.47 0.15
N LEU A 236 -5.28 10.75 -0.17
CA LEU A 236 -6.39 11.30 -0.95
C LEU A 236 -7.10 12.45 -0.21
N VAL A 237 -7.30 12.34 1.11
CA VAL A 237 -7.80 13.46 1.95
C VAL A 237 -6.89 14.67 1.79
N CYS A 238 -5.57 14.49 1.95
CA CYS A 238 -4.61 15.58 1.84
C CYS A 238 -4.66 16.25 0.46
N LEU A 239 -4.75 15.47 -0.62
CA LEU A 239 -4.83 15.99 -1.99
C LEU A 239 -6.15 16.73 -2.26
N HIS A 240 -7.28 16.21 -1.79
CA HIS A 240 -8.57 16.88 -1.96
C HIS A 240 -8.64 18.17 -1.14
N LEU A 241 -8.16 18.19 0.09
CA LEU A 241 -8.05 19.40 0.90
C LEU A 241 -7.11 20.42 0.27
N GLY A 242 -5.95 19.99 -0.24
CA GLY A 242 -5.03 20.85 -0.97
C GLY A 242 -5.69 21.50 -2.20
N ALA A 243 -6.41 20.72 -3.00
CA ALA A 243 -7.12 21.24 -4.18
C ALA A 243 -8.24 22.24 -3.81
N ALA A 244 -8.97 21.98 -2.72
CA ALA A 244 -9.96 22.92 -2.20
C ALA A 244 -9.31 24.22 -1.72
N MET A 245 -8.20 24.13 -0.98
CA MET A 245 -7.45 25.29 -0.47
C MET A 245 -6.82 26.12 -1.59
N LEU A 246 -6.38 25.49 -2.68
CA LEU A 246 -5.90 26.21 -3.87
C LEU A 246 -7.01 27.06 -4.49
N ALA A 247 -8.21 26.48 -4.66
CA ALA A 247 -9.36 27.23 -5.17
C ALA A 247 -9.79 28.35 -4.21
N LEU A 248 -9.79 28.10 -2.90
CA LEU A 248 -10.09 29.12 -1.89
C LEU A 248 -9.04 30.23 -1.86
N GLY A 249 -7.75 29.90 -2.07
CA GLY A 249 -6.70 30.91 -2.21
C GLY A 249 -6.92 31.82 -3.40
N ALA A 250 -7.27 31.25 -4.57
CA ALA A 250 -7.61 32.05 -5.76
C ALA A 250 -8.83 32.94 -5.53
N LEU A 251 -9.89 32.43 -4.89
CA LEU A 251 -11.06 33.22 -4.51
C LEU A 251 -10.69 34.34 -3.53
N ALA A 252 -9.90 34.04 -2.51
CA ALA A 252 -9.46 35.05 -1.54
C ALA A 252 -8.69 36.18 -2.23
N SER A 253 -7.80 35.85 -3.16
CA SER A 253 -7.08 36.86 -3.96
C SER A 253 -8.03 37.69 -4.84
N LEU A 254 -8.98 37.02 -5.50
CA LEU A 254 -10.00 37.70 -6.33
C LEU A 254 -10.81 38.70 -5.51
N TRP A 255 -11.33 38.29 -4.35
CA TRP A 255 -12.14 39.17 -3.51
C TRP A 255 -11.31 40.31 -2.89
N LEU A 256 -10.09 40.00 -2.38
CA LEU A 256 -9.23 41.02 -1.79
C LEU A 256 -8.81 42.10 -2.79
N THR A 257 -8.50 41.70 -4.03
CA THR A 257 -8.19 42.63 -5.11
C THR A 257 -9.43 43.41 -5.51
N GLY A 258 -10.60 42.79 -5.57
CA GLY A 258 -11.88 43.46 -5.89
C GLY A 258 -12.33 44.48 -4.83
N LEU A 259 -11.89 44.35 -3.57
CA LEU A 259 -12.13 45.35 -2.52
C LEU A 259 -11.30 46.63 -2.71
N THR A 260 -10.14 46.51 -3.34
CA THR A 260 -9.20 47.64 -3.48
C THR A 260 -9.20 48.23 -4.91
N ARG A 261 -9.72 47.50 -5.88
CA ARG A 261 -9.70 47.88 -7.31
C ARG A 261 -10.96 47.45 -8.00
N ALA A 262 -11.44 48.26 -8.93
CA ALA A 262 -12.55 47.92 -9.80
C ALA A 262 -12.07 46.97 -10.94
N TYR A 263 -12.76 45.85 -11.11
CA TYR A 263 -12.47 44.95 -12.21
C TYR A 263 -13.12 45.44 -13.50
N GLN A 264 -12.31 45.58 -14.54
CA GLN A 264 -12.75 45.73 -15.90
C GLN A 264 -12.90 44.34 -16.51
N VAL A 265 -14.14 43.95 -16.77
CA VAL A 265 -14.46 42.64 -17.39
C VAL A 265 -14.60 42.83 -18.89
N GLY A 266 -13.94 41.99 -19.64
CA GLY A 266 -14.02 42.02 -21.10
C GLY A 266 -13.56 40.71 -21.71
N TRP A 267 -13.57 40.63 -23.01
CA TRP A 267 -13.05 39.51 -23.78
C TRP A 267 -12.59 39.93 -25.16
N GLU A 268 -11.59 39.27 -25.68
CA GLU A 268 -11.11 39.39 -27.05
C GLU A 268 -10.82 38.01 -27.63
N SER A 269 -11.18 37.79 -28.87
CA SER A 269 -10.83 36.56 -29.59
C SER A 269 -10.76 36.80 -31.07
N THR A 270 -9.76 36.20 -31.70
CA THR A 270 -9.60 36.20 -33.16
C THR A 270 -10.57 35.24 -33.84
N PHE A 271 -11.00 34.19 -33.15
CA PHE A 271 -11.74 33.08 -33.77
C PHE A 271 -13.19 32.95 -33.27
N LEU A 272 -13.54 33.51 -32.11
CA LEU A 272 -14.82 33.32 -31.48
C LEU A 272 -15.75 34.50 -31.79
N SER A 273 -16.96 34.20 -32.28
CA SER A 273 -18.02 35.20 -32.41
C SER A 273 -18.66 35.50 -31.04
N PRO A 274 -19.28 36.68 -30.87
CA PRO A 274 -20.00 37.02 -29.63
C PRO A 274 -21.07 36.00 -29.24
N SER A 275 -21.77 35.40 -30.21
CA SER A 275 -22.74 34.33 -29.95
C SER A 275 -22.13 33.03 -29.47
N ALA A 276 -20.92 32.67 -29.96
CA ALA A 276 -20.18 31.53 -29.48
C ALA A 276 -19.69 31.73 -28.03
N VAL A 277 -19.18 32.93 -27.71
CA VAL A 277 -18.78 33.32 -26.35
C VAL A 277 -19.96 33.27 -25.39
N GLN A 278 -21.11 33.84 -25.81
CA GLN A 278 -22.35 33.79 -25.04
C GLN A 278 -22.75 32.34 -24.71
N THR A 279 -22.73 31.46 -25.69
CA THR A 279 -23.10 30.05 -25.53
C THR A 279 -22.13 29.34 -24.55
N CYS A 280 -20.84 29.53 -24.72
CA CYS A 280 -19.83 28.97 -23.84
C CYS A 280 -19.99 29.44 -22.39
N LEU A 281 -20.14 30.74 -22.16
CA LEU A 281 -20.31 31.31 -20.82
C LEU A 281 -21.63 30.88 -20.17
N ASN A 282 -22.73 30.89 -20.90
CA ASN A 282 -24.02 30.44 -20.37
C ASN A 282 -23.99 28.93 -20.04
N LEU A 283 -23.32 28.10 -20.85
CA LEU A 283 -23.13 26.69 -20.54
C LEU A 283 -22.27 26.49 -19.29
N LEU A 284 -21.17 27.24 -19.17
CA LEU A 284 -20.25 27.14 -18.01
C LEU A 284 -20.94 27.57 -16.73
N PHE A 285 -21.70 28.68 -16.76
CA PHE A 285 -22.36 29.20 -15.57
C PHE A 285 -23.78 28.66 -15.35
N ALA A 286 -24.34 27.85 -16.26
CA ALA A 286 -25.66 27.26 -16.13
C ALA A 286 -25.98 26.67 -14.76
N PRO A 287 -25.10 25.86 -14.13
CA PRO A 287 -25.40 25.28 -12.83
C PRO A 287 -25.59 26.32 -11.73
N VAL A 288 -24.81 27.41 -11.78
CA VAL A 288 -24.90 28.54 -10.83
C VAL A 288 -26.09 29.42 -11.09
N GLN A 289 -26.33 29.74 -12.35
CA GLN A 289 -27.48 30.55 -12.77
C GLN A 289 -28.81 29.91 -12.37
N HIS A 290 -28.95 28.60 -12.58
CA HIS A 290 -30.11 27.84 -12.12
C HIS A 290 -30.23 27.81 -10.58
N LEU A 291 -29.12 27.61 -9.86
CA LEU A 291 -29.14 27.54 -8.41
C LEU A 291 -29.53 28.89 -7.76
N LEU A 292 -29.05 29.99 -8.30
CA LEU A 292 -29.25 31.34 -7.77
C LEU A 292 -30.44 32.09 -8.41
N GLY A 293 -31.13 31.52 -9.40
CA GLY A 293 -32.18 32.17 -10.14
C GLY A 293 -31.72 33.39 -10.97
N LEU A 294 -30.45 33.38 -11.39
CA LEU A 294 -29.83 34.48 -12.14
C LEU A 294 -30.13 34.35 -13.64
N ALA A 295 -30.45 35.44 -14.29
CA ALA A 295 -30.66 35.47 -15.74
C ALA A 295 -29.33 35.14 -16.47
N PRO A 296 -29.38 34.38 -17.59
CA PRO A 296 -28.20 34.15 -18.43
C PRO A 296 -27.68 35.45 -19.06
N TRP A 297 -26.44 35.43 -19.53
CA TRP A 297 -25.87 36.56 -20.26
C TRP A 297 -26.59 36.72 -21.58
N SER A 298 -27.05 37.96 -21.87
CA SER A 298 -27.62 38.29 -23.16
C SER A 298 -26.54 38.55 -24.22
N LEU A 299 -26.87 38.41 -25.49
CA LEU A 299 -25.94 38.68 -26.59
C LEU A 299 -25.45 40.14 -26.58
N ALA A 300 -26.36 41.09 -26.29
CA ALA A 300 -26.02 42.51 -26.20
C ALA A 300 -25.00 42.80 -25.09
N GLN A 301 -25.15 42.13 -23.91
CA GLN A 301 -24.16 42.22 -22.81
C GLN A 301 -22.79 41.70 -23.23
N ILE A 302 -22.75 40.56 -23.93
CA ILE A 302 -21.46 39.97 -24.38
C ILE A 302 -20.81 40.85 -25.45
N GLN A 303 -21.59 41.44 -26.36
CA GLN A 303 -21.10 42.40 -27.37
C GLN A 303 -20.53 43.67 -26.72
N ALA A 304 -21.20 44.21 -25.70
CA ALA A 304 -20.75 45.39 -24.96
C ALA A 304 -19.43 45.16 -24.21
N LEU A 305 -19.11 43.91 -23.83
CA LEU A 305 -17.85 43.52 -23.15
C LEU A 305 -16.71 43.20 -24.12
N GLN A 306 -16.97 43.21 -25.44
CA GLN A 306 -15.92 42.92 -26.43
C GLN A 306 -14.99 44.14 -26.58
N GLY A 307 -13.67 43.91 -26.62
CA GLY A 307 -12.68 44.96 -26.81
C GLY A 307 -12.51 45.91 -25.64
N TRP A 308 -12.98 45.53 -24.44
CA TRP A 308 -12.81 46.32 -23.20
C TRP A 308 -13.46 47.71 -23.24
N SER A 309 -14.49 47.87 -24.05
CA SER A 309 -15.23 49.12 -24.17
C SER A 309 -16.07 49.36 -22.90
N ALA A 310 -15.67 50.37 -22.11
CA ALA A 310 -16.15 50.63 -20.76
C ALA A 310 -17.52 51.33 -20.64
N GLY A 311 -18.37 51.35 -21.67
CA GLY A 311 -19.52 52.26 -21.69
C GLY A 311 -20.67 51.91 -20.73
N ASP A 312 -21.24 50.69 -20.79
CA ASP A 312 -22.47 50.34 -20.07
C ASP A 312 -22.38 49.12 -19.13
N ALA A 313 -21.18 48.71 -18.76
CA ALA A 313 -20.96 47.46 -18.05
C ALA A 313 -20.52 47.62 -16.58
N ALA A 314 -20.91 48.71 -15.91
CA ALA A 314 -20.51 48.96 -14.51
C ALA A 314 -20.82 47.80 -13.54
N ASP A 315 -21.92 47.06 -13.79
CA ASP A 315 -22.34 45.92 -12.98
C ASP A 315 -21.75 44.57 -13.43
N ALA A 316 -21.02 44.53 -14.54
CA ALA A 316 -20.49 43.29 -15.07
C ALA A 316 -19.40 42.68 -14.17
N GLY A 317 -18.55 43.52 -13.54
CA GLY A 317 -17.50 43.11 -12.64
C GLY A 317 -18.01 42.34 -11.40
N PRO A 318 -18.85 42.99 -10.57
CA PRO A 318 -19.44 42.33 -9.40
C PRO A 318 -20.21 41.06 -9.74
N ARG A 319 -21.02 41.10 -10.80
CA ARG A 319 -21.78 39.94 -11.27
C ARG A 319 -20.89 38.78 -11.69
N TRP A 320 -19.82 39.08 -12.41
CA TRP A 320 -18.85 38.05 -12.82
C TRP A 320 -18.15 37.44 -11.62
N VAL A 321 -17.62 38.26 -10.67
CA VAL A 321 -16.97 37.77 -9.44
C VAL A 321 -17.91 36.86 -8.65
N GLN A 322 -19.18 37.25 -8.52
CA GLN A 322 -20.19 36.44 -7.85
C GLN A 322 -20.41 35.10 -8.57
N LEU A 323 -20.68 35.11 -9.88
CA LEU A 323 -20.90 33.89 -10.66
C LEU A 323 -19.70 32.96 -10.62
N TYR A 324 -18.49 33.50 -10.77
CA TYR A 324 -17.27 32.72 -10.74
C TYR A 324 -17.00 32.15 -9.36
N SER A 325 -17.24 32.92 -8.29
CA SER A 325 -17.08 32.44 -6.91
C SER A 325 -18.02 31.27 -6.62
N TRP A 326 -19.28 31.38 -7.01
CA TRP A 326 -20.23 30.29 -6.86
C TRP A 326 -19.89 29.06 -7.74
N LEU A 327 -19.39 29.32 -8.95
CA LEU A 327 -18.94 28.24 -9.84
C LEU A 327 -17.78 27.45 -9.21
N LEU A 328 -16.73 28.12 -8.72
CA LEU A 328 -15.64 27.46 -8.02
C LEU A 328 -16.11 26.79 -6.73
N GLY A 329 -17.01 27.45 -5.98
CA GLY A 329 -17.60 26.87 -4.78
C GLY A 329 -18.33 25.56 -5.08
N LEU A 330 -19.22 25.58 -6.08
CA LEU A 330 -20.07 24.44 -6.43
C LEU A 330 -19.31 23.33 -7.18
N MET A 331 -18.44 23.69 -8.14
CA MET A 331 -17.78 22.72 -9.03
C MET A 331 -16.43 22.26 -8.52
N VAL A 332 -15.78 23.00 -7.63
CA VAL A 332 -14.45 22.65 -7.13
C VAL A 332 -14.46 22.42 -5.61
N VAL A 333 -14.78 23.45 -4.82
CA VAL A 333 -14.62 23.38 -3.36
C VAL A 333 -15.54 22.32 -2.74
N ALA A 334 -16.84 22.37 -3.03
CA ALA A 334 -17.81 21.46 -2.44
C ALA A 334 -17.55 19.99 -2.81
N PRO A 335 -17.33 19.59 -4.07
CA PRO A 335 -17.01 18.21 -4.41
C PRO A 335 -15.68 17.75 -3.80
N ARG A 336 -14.67 18.62 -3.73
CA ARG A 336 -13.39 18.27 -3.10
C ARG A 336 -13.52 18.05 -1.61
N LEU A 337 -14.30 18.86 -0.89
CA LEU A 337 -14.58 18.66 0.53
C LEU A 337 -15.40 17.38 0.77
N LEU A 338 -16.41 17.09 -0.06
CA LEU A 338 -17.17 15.85 0.02
C LEU A 338 -16.28 14.62 -0.22
N LEU A 339 -15.39 14.66 -1.21
CA LEU A 339 -14.43 13.60 -1.48
C LEU A 339 -13.42 13.45 -0.33
N ALA A 340 -12.93 14.54 0.26
CA ALA A 340 -12.07 14.52 1.42
C ALA A 340 -12.77 13.87 2.62
N LEU A 341 -14.01 14.25 2.90
CA LEU A 341 -14.84 13.68 3.97
C LEU A 341 -15.03 12.17 3.74
N TRP A 342 -15.45 11.78 2.54
CA TRP A 342 -15.63 10.38 2.16
C TRP A 342 -14.34 9.55 2.36
N GLN A 343 -13.21 10.05 1.87
CA GLN A 343 -11.93 9.36 2.05
C GLN A 343 -11.48 9.35 3.51
N GLY A 344 -11.81 10.39 4.28
CA GLY A 344 -11.57 10.46 5.73
C GLY A 344 -12.32 9.37 6.49
N VAL A 345 -13.63 9.26 6.25
CA VAL A 345 -14.48 8.22 6.85
C VAL A 345 -14.02 6.83 6.42
N ARG A 346 -13.74 6.65 5.12
CA ARG A 346 -13.21 5.39 4.59
C ARG A 346 -11.86 5.01 5.21
N GLY A 347 -10.93 5.98 5.33
CA GLY A 347 -9.63 5.77 5.94
C GLY A 347 -9.72 5.39 7.42
N TRP A 348 -10.62 6.05 8.14
CA TRP A 348 -10.92 5.70 9.53
C TRP A 348 -11.49 4.28 9.63
N TRP A 349 -12.49 3.93 8.82
CA TRP A 349 -13.06 2.59 8.80
C TRP A 349 -12.03 1.52 8.47
N LEU A 350 -11.21 1.72 7.43
CA LEU A 350 -10.13 0.81 7.06
C LEU A 350 -9.09 0.63 8.18
N SER A 351 -8.86 1.66 9.00
CA SER A 351 -7.94 1.57 10.13
C SER A 351 -8.50 0.76 11.32
N GLN A 352 -9.83 0.56 11.37
CA GLN A 352 -10.47 -0.31 12.36
C GLN A 352 -10.56 -1.78 11.89
N HIS A 353 -10.34 -2.05 10.60
CA HIS A 353 -10.52 -3.36 9.98
C HIS A 353 -9.28 -3.75 9.18
N LEU A 354 -8.12 -3.84 9.84
CA LEU A 354 -6.87 -4.25 9.18
C LEU A 354 -6.79 -5.76 9.07
N ALA A 355 -6.40 -6.23 7.88
CA ALA A 355 -6.16 -7.64 7.64
C ALA A 355 -4.67 -7.95 7.79
N LEU A 356 -4.33 -8.88 8.69
CA LEU A 356 -3.00 -9.44 8.78
C LEU A 356 -2.78 -10.50 7.70
N PRO A 357 -1.55 -10.66 7.21
CA PRO A 357 -1.20 -11.70 6.24
C PRO A 357 -1.06 -13.07 6.94
N LEU A 358 -2.16 -13.62 7.44
CA LEU A 358 -2.19 -14.88 8.20
C LEU A 358 -1.67 -16.10 7.43
N GLN A 359 -1.49 -15.97 6.12
CA GLN A 359 -0.92 -17.01 5.27
C GLN A 359 0.62 -17.09 5.33
N GLN A 360 1.28 -16.14 6.00
CA GLN A 360 2.72 -16.21 6.20
C GLN A 360 3.08 -17.34 7.17
N PRO A 361 4.23 -18.03 6.98
CA PRO A 361 4.65 -19.16 7.80
C PRO A 361 4.66 -18.86 9.31
N TYR A 362 5.04 -17.64 9.68
CA TYR A 362 5.03 -17.17 11.06
C TYR A 362 3.63 -17.26 11.70
N PHE A 363 2.61 -16.72 11.02
CA PHE A 363 1.23 -16.75 11.55
C PHE A 363 0.62 -18.14 11.48
N GLN A 364 0.97 -18.94 10.46
CA GLN A 364 0.52 -20.32 10.35
C GLN A 364 1.06 -21.19 11.51
N ARG A 365 2.31 -20.97 11.91
CA ARG A 365 2.87 -21.62 13.11
C ARG A 365 2.04 -21.27 14.34
N LEU A 366 1.81 -20.00 14.62
CA LEU A 366 1.02 -19.55 15.77
C LEU A 366 -0.43 -20.05 15.72
N GLN A 367 -1.00 -20.19 14.53
CA GLN A 367 -2.36 -20.72 14.36
C GLN A 367 -2.42 -22.23 14.68
N ARG A 368 -1.38 -22.98 14.36
CA ARG A 368 -1.27 -24.41 14.73
C ARG A 368 -1.09 -24.59 16.23
N ASP A 369 -0.21 -23.80 16.85
CA ASP A 369 -0.02 -23.77 18.30
C ASP A 369 -1.35 -23.43 19.02
N TRP A 370 -2.08 -22.45 18.47
CA TRP A 370 -3.42 -22.06 18.93
C TRP A 370 -4.44 -23.20 18.84
N ALA A 371 -4.46 -23.91 17.70
CA ALA A 371 -5.37 -25.02 17.46
C ALA A 371 -5.02 -26.27 18.29
N GLY A 372 -3.89 -26.27 19.00
CA GLY A 372 -3.41 -27.43 19.75
C GLY A 372 -2.97 -28.61 18.90
N ARG A 373 -2.71 -28.36 17.61
CA ARG A 373 -2.25 -29.39 16.68
C ARG A 373 -0.71 -29.40 16.70
N ALA A 374 -0.12 -30.54 17.06
CA ALA A 374 1.31 -30.75 16.84
C ALA A 374 1.58 -30.62 15.33
N THR A 375 2.56 -29.77 14.97
CA THR A 375 2.93 -29.64 13.56
C THR A 375 3.73 -30.89 13.18
N ALA A 376 3.08 -31.85 12.52
CA ALA A 376 3.77 -32.94 11.86
C ALA A 376 4.20 -32.47 10.46
N LEU A 377 5.49 -32.55 10.18
CA LEU A 377 6.10 -32.22 8.90
C LEU A 377 6.54 -33.51 8.22
N LEU A 378 6.08 -33.72 7.02
CA LEU A 378 6.47 -34.84 6.18
C LEU A 378 7.38 -34.32 5.08
N VAL A 379 8.69 -34.52 5.26
CA VAL A 379 9.71 -34.01 4.33
C VAL A 379 10.10 -35.09 3.34
N GLN A 380 9.92 -34.80 2.07
CA GLN A 380 10.32 -35.65 0.95
C GLN A 380 11.63 -35.13 0.34
N PRO A 381 12.76 -35.77 0.62
CA PRO A 381 14.02 -35.44 -0.03
C PRO A 381 13.99 -35.90 -1.51
N TYR A 382 14.51 -35.04 -2.40
CA TYR A 382 14.66 -35.35 -3.81
C TYR A 382 16.13 -35.23 -4.21
N SER A 383 16.71 -36.35 -4.65
CA SER A 383 18.10 -36.46 -5.06
C SER A 383 19.09 -35.85 -4.04
N LEU A 384 18.77 -36.03 -2.76
CA LEU A 384 19.58 -35.54 -1.63
C LEU A 384 19.58 -36.57 -0.53
N ASP A 385 20.72 -37.26 -0.33
CA ASP A 385 20.90 -38.23 0.75
C ASP A 385 20.87 -37.52 2.10
N ILE A 386 20.14 -38.09 3.04
CA ILE A 386 20.00 -37.55 4.37
C ILE A 386 21.02 -38.25 5.31
N THR A 387 22.13 -37.55 5.56
CA THR A 387 23.08 -38.00 6.59
C THR A 387 22.56 -37.61 7.98
N PRO A 388 23.10 -38.27 9.06
CA PRO A 388 22.72 -37.92 10.43
C PRO A 388 22.91 -36.42 10.75
N GLU A 389 23.95 -35.79 10.20
CA GLU A 389 24.22 -34.35 10.39
C GLU A 389 23.16 -33.49 9.68
N ARG A 390 22.75 -33.91 8.48
CA ARG A 390 21.66 -33.19 7.72
C ARG A 390 20.33 -33.36 8.43
N GLU A 391 20.04 -34.56 8.97
CA GLU A 391 18.85 -34.82 9.74
C GLU A 391 18.82 -33.94 11.01
N ALA A 392 19.90 -33.85 11.75
CA ALA A 392 20.03 -33.00 12.93
C ALA A 392 19.79 -31.51 12.56
N ALA A 393 20.36 -31.03 11.45
CA ALA A 393 20.18 -29.69 10.97
C ALA A 393 18.73 -29.44 10.55
N LEU A 394 18.06 -30.37 9.87
CA LEU A 394 16.63 -30.29 9.53
C LEU A 394 15.76 -30.27 10.78
N ARG A 395 16.05 -31.10 11.80
CA ARG A 395 15.33 -31.07 13.09
C ARG A 395 15.52 -29.73 13.80
N ASN A 396 16.70 -29.15 13.79
CA ASN A 396 16.95 -27.81 14.34
C ASN A 396 16.21 -26.74 13.57
N HIS A 397 16.24 -26.81 12.24
CA HIS A 397 15.47 -25.88 11.38
C HIS A 397 13.96 -25.97 11.66
N VAL A 398 13.43 -27.19 11.82
CA VAL A 398 12.03 -27.41 12.18
C VAL A 398 11.72 -26.85 13.55
N ALA A 399 12.55 -27.12 14.56
CA ALA A 399 12.36 -26.59 15.91
C ALA A 399 12.38 -25.05 15.95
N GLN A 400 13.29 -24.42 15.17
CA GLN A 400 13.37 -22.97 15.07
C GLN A 400 12.19 -22.35 14.29
N SER A 401 11.77 -22.99 13.20
CA SER A 401 10.76 -22.44 12.30
C SER A 401 9.33 -22.78 12.71
N TYR A 402 9.11 -23.98 13.29
CA TYR A 402 7.80 -24.53 13.62
C TYR A 402 7.58 -24.77 15.12
N GLY A 403 8.60 -24.55 15.95
CA GLY A 403 8.55 -24.71 17.41
C GLY A 403 9.07 -26.08 17.88
N ALA A 404 9.48 -26.15 19.16
CA ALA A 404 10.12 -27.34 19.75
C ALA A 404 9.19 -28.59 19.78
N GLY A 405 7.89 -28.44 19.67
CA GLY A 405 6.91 -29.53 19.61
C GLY A 405 6.64 -30.05 18.20
N ALA A 406 7.28 -29.49 17.18
CA ALA A 406 7.07 -29.93 15.81
C ALA A 406 7.75 -31.31 15.56
N GLN A 407 7.01 -32.20 14.93
CA GLN A 407 7.49 -33.53 14.59
C GLN A 407 7.97 -33.57 13.14
N LEU A 408 9.21 -33.99 12.93
CA LEU A 408 9.78 -34.18 11.60
C LEU A 408 9.76 -35.67 11.27
N ALA A 409 9.05 -36.01 10.20
CA ALA A 409 9.13 -37.32 9.56
C ALA A 409 9.82 -37.20 8.20
N LEU A 410 10.90 -37.93 8.00
CA LEU A 410 11.62 -37.99 6.73
C LEU A 410 11.11 -39.15 5.90
N LEU A 411 10.72 -38.89 4.68
CA LEU A 411 10.37 -39.94 3.71
C LEU A 411 11.62 -40.47 3.00
N PRO A 412 11.56 -41.66 2.41
CA PRO A 412 12.66 -42.19 1.60
C PRO A 412 13.07 -41.22 0.51
N VAL A 413 14.37 -41.12 0.21
CA VAL A 413 14.90 -40.24 -0.83
C VAL A 413 14.35 -40.62 -2.20
N LEU A 414 13.77 -39.69 -2.90
CA LEU A 414 13.38 -39.88 -4.31
C LEU A 414 14.60 -39.72 -5.21
N ALA A 415 14.80 -40.65 -6.09
CA ALA A 415 15.85 -40.57 -7.10
C ALA A 415 15.57 -39.45 -8.11
N TYR A 416 16.61 -38.94 -8.75
CA TYR A 416 16.49 -37.96 -9.82
C TYR A 416 15.62 -38.46 -10.97
N GLY A 417 14.65 -37.67 -11.39
CA GLY A 417 13.67 -38.04 -12.43
C GLY A 417 12.52 -38.93 -11.98
N SER A 418 12.51 -39.38 -10.71
CA SER A 418 11.41 -40.20 -10.18
C SER A 418 10.13 -39.39 -10.00
N PRO A 419 8.95 -39.98 -10.25
CA PRO A 419 7.67 -39.34 -10.02
C PRO A 419 7.41 -39.10 -8.53
N LEU A 420 6.71 -38.03 -8.20
CA LEU A 420 6.30 -37.71 -6.86
C LEU A 420 5.25 -38.76 -6.36
N PRO A 421 5.36 -39.25 -5.12
CA PRO A 421 4.33 -40.08 -4.51
C PRO A 421 3.04 -39.28 -4.30
N ASP A 422 1.92 -39.99 -4.13
CA ASP A 422 0.66 -39.33 -3.80
C ASP A 422 0.73 -38.69 -2.40
N ALA A 423 -0.13 -37.68 -2.19
CA ALA A 423 -0.21 -37.01 -0.91
C ALA A 423 -0.52 -38.02 0.20
N SER A 424 0.24 -37.96 1.30
CA SER A 424 -0.07 -38.78 2.47
C SER A 424 -1.44 -38.42 3.04
N ALA A 425 -2.22 -39.44 3.40
CA ALA A 425 -3.50 -39.25 4.11
C ALA A 425 -3.33 -38.75 5.57
N ILE A 426 -2.09 -38.63 6.05
CA ILE A 426 -1.77 -38.11 7.39
C ILE A 426 -1.98 -36.60 7.38
N ASP A 427 -2.64 -36.08 8.42
CA ASP A 427 -2.79 -34.61 8.65
C ASP A 427 -1.42 -33.98 9.00
N ALA A 428 -0.52 -33.99 8.02
CA ALA A 428 0.84 -33.48 8.12
C ALA A 428 1.12 -32.49 6.99
N GLN A 429 1.91 -31.48 7.27
CA GLN A 429 2.36 -30.55 6.24
C GLN A 429 3.43 -31.22 5.38
N GLN A 430 3.17 -31.35 4.09
CA GLN A 430 4.12 -31.90 3.15
C GLN A 430 5.14 -30.84 2.73
N VAL A 431 6.40 -31.24 2.64
CA VAL A 431 7.52 -30.40 2.26
C VAL A 431 8.39 -31.15 1.25
N LEU A 432 8.70 -30.51 0.14
CA LEU A 432 9.70 -31.02 -0.82
C LEU A 432 11.07 -30.46 -0.49
N LEU A 433 12.08 -31.30 -0.28
CA LEU A 433 13.44 -30.87 -0.01
C LEU A 433 14.34 -31.06 -1.24
N LEU A 434 14.84 -29.96 -1.80
CA LEU A 434 15.71 -29.93 -2.98
C LEU A 434 17.13 -29.50 -2.59
N ASN A 435 18.11 -29.89 -3.40
CA ASN A 435 19.50 -29.48 -3.22
C ASN A 435 19.78 -28.18 -3.97
N LEU A 436 20.19 -27.11 -3.26
CA LEU A 436 20.58 -25.84 -3.87
C LEU A 436 21.77 -25.99 -4.84
N ALA A 437 22.62 -27.00 -4.64
CA ALA A 437 23.77 -27.24 -5.50
C ALA A 437 23.38 -27.72 -6.91
N ALA A 438 22.21 -28.33 -7.05
CA ALA A 438 21.68 -28.72 -8.36
C ALA A 438 21.31 -27.48 -9.19
N THR A 439 21.39 -27.59 -10.50
CA THR A 439 20.88 -26.55 -11.42
C THR A 439 19.40 -26.81 -11.64
N PRO A 440 18.52 -25.79 -11.51
CA PRO A 440 17.11 -25.98 -11.83
C PRO A 440 16.93 -26.24 -13.34
N GLU A 441 16.23 -27.31 -13.67
CA GLU A 441 15.97 -27.75 -15.04
C GLU A 441 14.46 -27.84 -15.23
N ALA A 442 13.94 -27.21 -16.29
CA ALA A 442 12.52 -27.16 -16.55
C ALA A 442 11.91 -28.53 -16.81
N GLU A 443 12.66 -29.40 -17.49
CA GLU A 443 12.21 -30.74 -17.88
C GLU A 443 12.06 -31.71 -16.71
N ILE A 444 12.84 -31.54 -15.64
CA ILE A 444 12.85 -32.45 -14.48
C ILE A 444 12.31 -31.75 -13.25
N HIS A 445 12.94 -30.68 -12.79
CA HIS A 445 12.50 -29.96 -11.61
C HIS A 445 11.18 -29.23 -11.87
N GLY A 446 10.93 -28.71 -13.10
CA GLY A 446 9.68 -28.07 -13.46
C GLY A 446 8.51 -29.06 -13.44
N VAL A 447 8.70 -30.25 -13.97
CA VAL A 447 7.70 -31.33 -13.95
C VAL A 447 7.43 -31.78 -12.50
N LEU A 448 8.48 -31.94 -11.68
CA LEU A 448 8.35 -32.28 -10.27
C LEU A 448 7.52 -31.22 -9.51
N LEU A 449 7.84 -29.94 -9.68
CA LEU A 449 7.10 -28.85 -9.01
C LEU A 449 5.64 -28.76 -9.50
N ALA A 450 5.37 -29.05 -10.77
CA ALA A 450 4.00 -29.14 -11.27
C ALA A 450 3.24 -30.33 -10.64
N GLN A 451 3.90 -31.47 -10.42
CA GLN A 451 3.32 -32.61 -9.67
C GLN A 451 3.04 -32.23 -8.23
N VAL A 452 3.96 -31.53 -7.55
CA VAL A 452 3.77 -31.00 -6.18
C VAL A 452 2.53 -30.12 -6.12
N LEU A 453 2.40 -29.16 -7.03
CA LEU A 453 1.26 -28.26 -7.08
C LEU A 453 -0.07 -29.02 -7.28
N ASN A 454 -0.08 -30.01 -8.19
CA ASN A 454 -1.27 -30.77 -8.53
C ASN A 454 -1.68 -31.80 -7.48
N ARG A 455 -0.72 -32.49 -6.84
CA ARG A 455 -0.98 -33.58 -5.90
C ARG A 455 -1.02 -33.14 -4.46
N TRP A 456 -0.13 -32.22 -4.06
CA TRP A 456 0.00 -31.75 -2.67
C TRP A 456 -0.61 -30.37 -2.46
N GLY A 457 -0.78 -29.59 -3.52
CA GLY A 457 -1.42 -28.28 -3.51
C GLY A 457 -0.45 -27.11 -3.32
N ALA A 458 -0.96 -25.90 -3.55
CA ALA A 458 -0.19 -24.65 -3.50
C ALA A 458 0.32 -24.26 -2.11
N GLN A 459 -0.12 -24.94 -1.04
CA GLN A 459 0.32 -24.71 0.34
C GLN A 459 1.56 -25.52 0.71
N THR A 460 2.11 -26.29 -0.23
CA THR A 460 3.32 -27.09 -0.02
C THR A 460 4.55 -26.18 -0.01
N ASP A 461 5.38 -26.30 1.02
CA ASP A 461 6.65 -25.59 1.08
C ASP A 461 7.73 -26.38 0.32
N VAL A 462 8.55 -25.68 -0.44
CA VAL A 462 9.75 -26.23 -1.08
C VAL A 462 10.96 -25.74 -0.29
N TRP A 463 11.69 -26.68 0.31
CA TRP A 463 12.91 -26.37 1.03
C TRP A 463 14.14 -26.57 0.15
N LEU A 464 15.07 -25.63 0.21
CA LEU A 464 16.33 -25.65 -0.51
C LEU A 464 17.46 -25.87 0.47
N TRP A 465 18.13 -27.02 0.41
CA TRP A 465 19.30 -27.31 1.23
C TRP A 465 20.49 -26.51 0.74
N ALA A 466 20.89 -25.51 1.51
CA ALA A 466 21.89 -24.51 1.07
C ALA A 466 23.29 -24.78 1.67
N ALA A 467 23.40 -25.55 2.75
CA ALA A 467 24.62 -25.69 3.55
C ALA A 467 25.84 -26.09 2.71
N ASP A 468 25.73 -27.17 1.94
CA ASP A 468 26.87 -27.72 1.19
C ASP A 468 27.33 -26.78 0.06
N PHE A 469 26.39 -26.07 -0.56
CA PHE A 469 26.71 -25.12 -1.61
C PHE A 469 27.38 -23.86 -1.04
N ARG A 470 26.90 -23.39 0.09
CA ARG A 470 27.49 -22.24 0.82
C ARG A 470 28.90 -22.57 1.33
N ALA A 471 29.08 -23.73 1.92
CA ALA A 471 30.40 -24.16 2.40
C ALA A 471 31.44 -24.22 1.27
N ARG A 472 31.06 -24.80 0.13
CA ARG A 472 31.96 -24.89 -1.06
C ARG A 472 32.22 -23.53 -1.75
N ASN A 473 31.37 -22.55 -1.56
CA ASN A 473 31.48 -21.23 -2.17
C ASN A 473 31.63 -20.12 -1.11
N SER A 474 32.24 -20.41 0.03
CA SER A 474 32.42 -19.44 1.12
C SER A 474 33.20 -18.19 0.69
N GLY A 475 34.14 -18.32 -0.26
CA GLY A 475 34.92 -17.23 -0.86
C GLY A 475 34.17 -16.46 -1.97
N ALA A 476 32.97 -16.88 -2.39
CA ALA A 476 32.24 -16.29 -3.51
C ALA A 476 30.76 -16.00 -3.17
N PRO A 477 30.48 -15.05 -2.26
CA PRO A 477 29.13 -14.79 -1.79
C PRO A 477 28.15 -14.35 -2.90
N ALA A 478 28.63 -13.67 -3.92
CA ALA A 478 27.81 -13.28 -5.08
C ALA A 478 27.26 -14.52 -5.81
N ARG A 479 28.08 -15.56 -6.01
CA ARG A 479 27.67 -16.81 -6.65
C ARG A 479 26.62 -17.56 -5.83
N VAL A 480 26.72 -17.49 -4.50
CA VAL A 480 25.70 -18.07 -3.59
C VAL A 480 24.39 -17.34 -3.74
N GLN A 481 24.42 -16.01 -3.72
CA GLN A 481 23.21 -15.19 -3.88
C GLN A 481 22.52 -15.40 -5.23
N GLU A 482 23.28 -15.45 -6.30
CA GLU A 482 22.77 -15.72 -7.64
C GLU A 482 22.08 -17.10 -7.71
N ARG A 483 22.69 -18.14 -7.14
CA ARG A 483 22.09 -19.48 -7.11
C ARG A 483 20.82 -19.54 -6.28
N GLU A 484 20.80 -18.88 -5.13
CA GLU A 484 19.61 -18.78 -4.27
C GLU A 484 18.47 -18.03 -4.98
N GLN A 485 18.79 -16.96 -5.68
CA GLN A 485 17.80 -16.21 -6.45
C GLN A 485 17.24 -17.02 -7.60
N LEU A 486 18.08 -17.70 -8.36
CA LEU A 486 17.69 -18.56 -9.48
C LEU A 486 16.66 -19.62 -9.02
N TRP A 487 16.96 -20.33 -7.92
CA TRP A 487 16.05 -21.34 -7.38
C TRP A 487 14.74 -20.74 -6.86
N ARG A 488 14.79 -19.59 -6.18
CA ARG A 488 13.59 -18.93 -5.70
C ARG A 488 12.69 -18.46 -6.84
N GLU A 489 13.27 -17.93 -7.90
CA GLU A 489 12.51 -17.52 -9.10
C GLU A 489 11.92 -18.74 -9.81
N PHE A 490 12.69 -19.80 -9.94
CA PHE A 490 12.23 -21.05 -10.56
C PHE A 490 11.05 -21.68 -9.80
N VAL A 491 11.15 -21.84 -8.48
CA VAL A 491 10.06 -22.39 -7.65
C VAL A 491 8.84 -21.47 -7.67
N ARG A 492 9.06 -20.15 -7.66
CA ARG A 492 7.97 -19.17 -7.75
C ARG A 492 7.25 -19.23 -9.10
N SER A 493 7.97 -19.43 -10.19
CA SER A 493 7.37 -19.57 -11.53
C SER A 493 6.41 -20.77 -11.61
N ALA A 494 6.66 -21.80 -10.80
CA ALA A 494 5.76 -22.94 -10.64
C ALA A 494 4.60 -22.69 -9.65
N GLY A 495 4.47 -21.48 -9.06
CA GLY A 495 3.38 -21.16 -8.13
C GLY A 495 3.60 -21.62 -6.69
N LEU A 496 4.82 -22.02 -6.31
CA LEU A 496 5.20 -22.49 -4.97
C LEU A 496 6.14 -21.53 -4.27
N ASN A 497 6.32 -21.71 -2.96
CA ASN A 497 7.23 -20.92 -2.14
C ASN A 497 8.50 -21.70 -1.80
N ALA A 498 9.67 -21.04 -1.93
CA ALA A 498 10.95 -21.62 -1.57
C ALA A 498 11.48 -21.05 -0.25
N THR A 499 11.85 -21.94 0.68
CA THR A 499 12.50 -21.61 1.94
C THR A 499 13.92 -22.19 1.95
N LEU A 500 14.92 -21.37 2.31
CA LEU A 500 16.29 -21.83 2.46
C LEU A 500 16.47 -22.49 3.82
N VAL A 501 17.04 -23.68 3.84
CA VAL A 501 17.46 -24.39 5.05
C VAL A 501 18.95 -24.13 5.25
N PRO A 502 19.36 -23.34 6.26
CA PRO A 502 20.75 -23.20 6.63
C PRO A 502 21.20 -24.51 7.29
N GLY A 503 22.41 -24.98 7.00
CA GLY A 503 23.01 -26.08 7.71
C GLY A 503 23.30 -25.72 9.17
N ALA A 504 23.64 -26.74 9.99
CA ALA A 504 24.14 -26.52 11.33
C ALA A 504 25.45 -25.73 11.25
N GLY A 505 25.47 -24.48 11.72
CA GLY A 505 26.72 -23.72 11.87
C GLY A 505 26.84 -22.43 11.05
N VAL A 506 25.74 -21.75 10.65
CA VAL A 506 25.81 -20.37 10.11
C VAL A 506 24.94 -19.45 10.96
#